data_f0e20ac2157830cbe185e7d932e76f59
#
_entry.id   f0e20ac2157830cbe185e7d932e76f59
#
_cell.length_a   1.000
_cell.length_b   1.000
_cell.length_c   1.000
_cell.angle_alpha   90.00
_cell.angle_beta   90.00
_cell.angle_gamma   90.00
#
_symmetry.space_group_name_H-M   'P 1'
#
loop_
_entity.id
_entity.type
_entity.pdbx_description
1 polymer ?
#
loop_
_entity_poly.entity_id
_entity_poly.type
_entity_poly.pdbx_seq_one_letter_code
_entity_poly.pdbx_strand_id
1 'polypeptide(L)'
;MGYTHYWKSENLDEKQFNKAINRMRLVLEKQKNILNMPKKKSKDSLLFNGLDDDAHEDFFLALNRDFNFCKTARKPYDIPVVACLCILEHFCPNAEVSSDGHPDEWLDGLLLARKATGIENMTLPQKVLSLDMFYDWFQAQYKEDRILEKALAVRSVSL
;
A
#
# COMPACT_ATOMS: atom_id res chain seq x y z
N MET A 1 -5.51 17.78 9.41
CA MET A 1 -6.36 16.63 9.11
C MET A 1 -5.53 15.40 8.89
N GLY A 2 -6.07 14.25 9.30
CA GLY A 2 -5.36 13.00 9.18
C GLY A 2 -5.29 12.47 7.76
N TYR A 3 -4.29 11.66 7.50
CA TYR A 3 -4.13 10.92 6.25
C TYR A 3 -3.89 9.47 6.64
N THR A 4 -4.86 8.62 6.40
CA THR A 4 -4.93 7.26 6.97
C THR A 4 -5.25 6.24 5.89
N HIS A 5 -4.66 5.07 6.02
CA HIS A 5 -4.96 3.90 5.20
C HIS A 5 -5.61 2.83 6.07
N TYR A 6 -6.47 2.01 5.47
CA TYR A 6 -7.27 1.00 6.16
C TYR A 6 -7.20 -0.33 5.41
N TRP A 7 -7.28 -1.43 6.14
CA TRP A 7 -7.33 -2.76 5.52
C TRP A 7 -7.93 -3.78 6.49
N LYS A 8 -8.29 -4.94 5.96
CA LYS A 8 -8.77 -6.08 6.73
C LYS A 8 -7.76 -7.22 6.64
N SER A 9 -7.56 -7.95 7.72
CA SER A 9 -6.71 -9.14 7.71
C SER A 9 -7.39 -10.37 8.29
N GLU A 10 -8.71 -10.33 8.47
CA GLU A 10 -9.51 -11.50 8.82
C GLU A 10 -9.79 -12.35 7.59
N ASN A 11 -9.80 -13.64 7.79
CA ASN A 11 -10.19 -14.61 6.76
C ASN A 11 -9.36 -14.54 5.48
N LEU A 12 -8.13 -14.08 5.59
CA LEU A 12 -7.19 -14.11 4.47
C LEU A 12 -6.56 -15.49 4.37
N ASP A 13 -6.23 -15.91 3.15
CA ASP A 13 -5.47 -17.13 2.93
C ASP A 13 -4.06 -16.97 3.52
N GLU A 14 -3.72 -17.82 4.48
CA GLU A 14 -2.44 -17.73 5.19
C GLU A 14 -1.23 -17.87 4.25
N LYS A 15 -1.32 -18.76 3.27
CA LYS A 15 -0.24 -18.99 2.31
C LYS A 15 0.00 -17.74 1.44
N GLN A 16 -1.08 -17.12 0.97
CA GLN A 16 -0.99 -15.89 0.18
C GLN A 16 -0.50 -14.73 1.03
N PHE A 17 -0.97 -14.65 2.27
CA PHE A 17 -0.51 -13.64 3.21
C PHE A 17 1.01 -13.75 3.45
N ASN A 18 1.51 -14.95 3.65
CA ASN A 18 2.94 -15.17 3.85
C ASN A 18 3.76 -14.78 2.61
N LYS A 19 3.23 -15.04 1.42
CA LYS A 19 3.85 -14.56 0.17
C LYS A 19 3.90 -13.03 0.15
N ALA A 20 2.81 -12.38 0.54
CA ALA A 20 2.75 -10.93 0.60
C ALA A 20 3.81 -10.38 1.57
N ILE A 21 3.89 -10.93 2.79
CA ILE A 21 4.88 -10.51 3.78
C ILE A 21 6.31 -10.62 3.23
N ASN A 22 6.63 -11.73 2.57
CA ASN A 22 7.97 -11.93 2.00
C ASN A 22 8.28 -10.88 0.92
N ARG A 23 7.30 -10.51 0.12
CA ARG A 23 7.47 -9.47 -0.91
C ARG A 23 7.60 -8.09 -0.30
N MET A 24 6.83 -7.81 0.76
CA MET A 24 6.92 -6.53 1.48
C MET A 24 8.32 -6.32 2.07
N ARG A 25 8.98 -7.38 2.52
CA ARG A 25 10.34 -7.29 3.05
C ARG A 25 11.32 -6.75 2.01
N LEU A 26 11.07 -7.01 0.74
CA LEU A 26 11.89 -6.45 -0.35
C LEU A 26 11.74 -4.92 -0.42
N VAL A 27 10.53 -4.42 -0.19
CA VAL A 27 10.28 -2.98 -0.10
C VAL A 27 11.02 -2.38 1.09
N LEU A 28 10.90 -3.00 2.26
CA LEU A 28 11.55 -2.50 3.47
C LEU A 28 13.07 -2.45 3.32
N GLU A 29 13.67 -3.44 2.67
CA GLU A 29 15.12 -3.45 2.43
C GLU A 29 15.54 -2.27 1.56
N LYS A 30 14.77 -1.95 0.53
CA LYS A 30 15.05 -0.79 -0.33
C LYS A 30 14.90 0.54 0.38
N GLN A 31 14.07 0.59 1.42
CA GLN A 31 13.71 1.82 2.13
C GLN A 31 14.27 1.90 3.54
N LYS A 32 15.19 1.01 3.89
CA LYS A 32 15.69 0.89 5.27
C LYS A 32 16.29 2.17 5.84
N ASN A 33 16.78 3.06 4.98
CA ASN A 33 17.40 4.31 5.42
C ASN A 33 16.40 5.32 6.00
N ILE A 34 15.11 5.16 5.67
CA ILE A 34 14.06 6.06 6.17
C ILE A 34 13.10 5.38 7.14
N LEU A 35 13.36 4.12 7.48
CA LEU A 35 12.46 3.33 8.31
C LEU A 35 13.08 2.96 9.65
N ASN A 36 12.22 2.96 10.67
CA ASN A 36 12.52 2.39 11.96
C ASN A 36 11.85 1.01 12.02
N MET A 37 12.66 -0.04 12.18
CA MET A 37 12.19 -1.43 12.18
C MET A 37 12.73 -2.16 13.39
N PRO A 38 11.99 -3.15 13.94
CA PRO A 38 12.51 -3.98 15.02
C PRO A 38 13.78 -4.72 14.59
N LYS A 39 14.72 -4.88 15.50
CA LYS A 39 15.95 -5.65 15.24
C LYS A 39 15.65 -7.11 14.97
N LYS A 40 14.67 -7.68 15.68
CA LYS A 40 14.23 -9.07 15.51
C LYS A 40 13.01 -9.10 14.62
N LYS A 41 13.12 -9.78 13.47
CA LYS A 41 12.02 -9.90 12.51
C LYS A 41 11.07 -11.01 12.93
N SER A 42 9.77 -10.74 12.88
CA SER A 42 8.75 -11.77 13.00
C SER A 42 8.56 -12.46 11.65
N LYS A 43 8.25 -13.75 11.66
CA LYS A 43 7.93 -14.49 10.43
C LYS A 43 6.55 -14.13 9.87
N ASP A 44 5.60 -13.83 10.76
CA ASP A 44 4.17 -13.80 10.45
C ASP A 44 3.59 -12.40 10.47
N SER A 45 4.40 -11.40 10.76
CA SER A 45 3.93 -10.03 10.87
C SER A 45 4.98 -9.05 10.39
N LEU A 46 4.54 -7.84 10.13
CA LEU A 46 5.39 -6.75 9.68
C LEU A 46 5.14 -5.54 10.55
N LEU A 47 6.20 -4.91 11.04
CA LEU A 47 6.11 -3.72 11.87
C LEU A 47 7.18 -2.73 11.45
N PHE A 48 6.79 -1.51 11.17
CA PHE A 48 7.73 -0.43 10.93
C PHE A 48 7.07 0.94 11.11
N ASN A 49 7.90 1.95 11.18
CA ASN A 49 7.49 3.36 11.25
C ASN A 49 8.53 4.20 10.52
N GLY A 50 8.31 5.49 10.43
CA GLY A 50 9.33 6.43 10.00
C GLY A 50 10.38 6.67 11.08
N LEU A 51 11.42 7.41 10.75
CA LEU A 51 12.50 7.75 11.68
C LEU A 51 12.23 9.10 12.36
N ASP A 52 12.49 9.15 13.67
CA ASP A 52 12.50 10.40 14.46
C ASP A 52 11.27 11.27 14.17
N ASP A 53 11.45 12.50 13.73
CA ASP A 53 10.36 13.44 13.45
C ASP A 53 9.52 13.06 12.24
N ASP A 54 10.00 12.12 11.40
CA ASP A 54 9.27 11.59 10.26
C ASP A 54 8.43 10.36 10.62
N ALA A 55 8.37 10.00 11.88
CA ALA A 55 7.49 8.95 12.38
C ALA A 55 6.09 9.48 12.65
N HIS A 56 5.10 8.59 12.60
CA HIS A 56 3.74 8.86 13.03
C HIS A 56 3.17 7.57 13.64
N GLU A 57 2.11 6.99 13.12
CA GLU A 57 1.62 5.72 13.64
C GLU A 57 2.40 4.54 13.05
N ASP A 58 2.58 3.50 13.86
CA ASP A 58 3.19 2.26 13.39
C ASP A 58 2.35 1.63 12.29
N PHE A 59 3.02 1.11 11.26
CA PHE A 59 2.41 0.17 10.35
C PHE A 59 2.62 -1.22 10.90
N PHE A 60 1.54 -1.86 11.33
CA PHE A 60 1.56 -3.22 11.86
C PHE A 60 0.62 -4.10 11.07
N LEU A 61 1.15 -5.16 10.47
CA LEU A 61 0.40 -6.10 9.65
C LEU A 61 0.54 -7.50 10.21
N ALA A 62 -0.59 -8.11 10.56
CA ALA A 62 -0.68 -9.49 11.03
C ALA A 62 -2.05 -10.06 10.64
N LEU A 63 -2.16 -11.39 10.57
CA LEU A 63 -3.43 -12.06 10.30
C LEU A 63 -4.45 -11.91 11.44
N ASN A 64 -5.71 -12.11 11.10
CA ASN A 64 -6.83 -12.23 12.05
C ASN A 64 -7.11 -10.98 12.88
N ARG A 65 -7.07 -9.83 12.21
CA ARG A 65 -7.46 -8.56 12.82
C ARG A 65 -8.62 -7.97 12.04
N ASP A 66 -9.71 -7.67 12.74
CA ASP A 66 -10.97 -7.13 12.18
C ASP A 66 -10.76 -5.84 11.43
N PHE A 67 -10.06 -4.93 12.06
CA PHE A 67 -9.90 -3.57 11.57
C PHE A 67 -8.48 -3.11 11.80
N ASN A 68 -7.88 -2.63 10.72
CA ASN A 68 -6.51 -2.15 10.75
C ASN A 68 -6.45 -0.79 10.09
N PHE A 69 -5.63 0.07 10.64
CA PHE A 69 -5.38 1.38 10.04
C PHE A 69 -3.97 1.85 10.37
N CYS A 70 -3.48 2.76 9.57
CA CYS A 70 -2.20 3.43 9.81
C CYS A 70 -2.31 4.87 9.34
N LYS A 71 -2.22 5.78 10.27
CA LYS A 71 -2.19 7.21 9.98
C LYS A 71 -0.73 7.61 9.77
N THR A 72 -0.36 7.82 8.53
CA THR A 72 1.01 8.20 8.16
C THR A 72 1.22 9.70 8.15
N ALA A 73 0.14 10.47 8.11
CA ALA A 73 0.15 11.93 8.02
C ALA A 73 1.03 12.43 6.85
N ARG A 74 1.09 11.67 5.76
CA ARG A 74 1.92 11.94 4.57
C ARG A 74 3.42 12.08 4.87
N LYS A 75 3.87 11.53 5.99
CA LYS A 75 5.31 11.47 6.28
C LYS A 75 6.03 10.60 5.25
N PRO A 76 7.35 10.71 5.08
CA PRO A 76 8.08 9.97 4.05
C PRO A 76 7.86 8.46 4.04
N TYR A 77 7.61 7.84 5.22
CA TYR A 77 7.36 6.40 5.27
C TYR A 77 5.99 5.99 4.71
N ASP A 78 5.15 6.96 4.35
CA ASP A 78 3.88 6.68 3.67
C ASP A 78 4.09 5.89 2.37
N ILE A 79 5.14 6.21 1.63
CA ILE A 79 5.42 5.52 0.37
C ILE A 79 5.65 4.02 0.58
N PRO A 80 6.53 3.55 1.48
CA PRO A 80 6.61 2.12 1.77
C PRO A 80 5.35 1.53 2.39
N VAL A 81 4.55 2.27 3.18
CA VAL A 81 3.25 1.79 3.66
C VAL A 81 2.32 1.51 2.47
N VAL A 82 2.19 2.45 1.56
CA VAL A 82 1.37 2.30 0.36
C VAL A 82 1.86 1.13 -0.49
N ALA A 83 3.17 1.00 -0.68
CA ALA A 83 3.74 -0.12 -1.41
C ALA A 83 3.35 -1.48 -0.79
N CYS A 84 3.46 -1.59 0.52
CA CYS A 84 3.06 -2.80 1.24
C CYS A 84 1.57 -3.09 1.08
N LEU A 85 0.72 -2.07 1.11
CA LEU A 85 -0.73 -2.27 0.94
C LEU A 85 -1.10 -2.68 -0.49
N CYS A 86 -0.40 -2.17 -1.49
CA CYS A 86 -0.56 -2.66 -2.87
C CYS A 86 -0.19 -4.15 -2.97
N ILE A 87 0.90 -4.56 -2.34
CA ILE A 87 1.33 -5.95 -2.30
C ILE A 87 0.29 -6.81 -1.56
N LEU A 88 -0.22 -6.32 -0.44
CA LEU A 88 -1.21 -7.04 0.36
C LEU A 88 -2.44 -7.38 -0.50
N GLU A 89 -3.04 -6.40 -1.14
CA GLU A 89 -4.25 -6.66 -1.93
C GLU A 89 -3.96 -7.47 -3.19
N HIS A 90 -2.76 -7.37 -3.76
CA HIS A 90 -2.37 -8.19 -4.89
C HIS A 90 -2.43 -9.69 -4.57
N PHE A 91 -1.95 -10.09 -3.41
CA PHE A 91 -1.96 -11.50 -2.97
C PHE A 91 -3.23 -11.87 -2.21
N CYS A 92 -3.85 -10.91 -1.54
CA CYS A 92 -5.03 -11.11 -0.69
C CYS A 92 -6.11 -10.09 -1.04
N PRO A 93 -6.88 -10.31 -2.11
CA PRO A 93 -7.91 -9.35 -2.53
C PRO A 93 -8.95 -9.03 -1.45
N ASN A 94 -9.21 -9.97 -0.54
CA ASN A 94 -10.16 -9.79 0.55
C ASN A 94 -9.67 -8.83 1.64
N ALA A 95 -8.43 -8.35 1.55
CA ALA A 95 -7.92 -7.35 2.48
C ALA A 95 -8.63 -5.99 2.34
N GLU A 96 -9.28 -5.75 1.22
CA GLU A 96 -10.12 -4.57 0.99
C GLU A 96 -9.44 -3.27 1.42
N VAL A 97 -8.26 -3.03 0.89
CA VAL A 97 -7.47 -1.83 1.21
C VAL A 97 -8.20 -0.57 0.75
N SER A 98 -8.29 0.41 1.64
CA SER A 98 -8.86 1.72 1.32
C SER A 98 -8.00 2.83 1.93
N SER A 99 -8.30 4.08 1.59
CA SER A 99 -7.44 5.19 1.96
C SER A 99 -8.21 6.50 1.93
N ASP A 100 -7.73 7.47 2.71
CA ASP A 100 -8.14 8.86 2.59
C ASP A 100 -7.51 9.51 1.34
N GLY A 101 -6.48 8.89 0.75
CA GLY A 101 -5.78 9.42 -0.40
C GLY A 101 -6.45 9.14 -1.74
N HIS A 102 -6.11 9.97 -2.71
CA HIS A 102 -6.54 9.78 -4.10
C HIS A 102 -5.54 8.89 -4.85
N PRO A 103 -5.93 8.32 -6.02
CA PRO A 103 -5.04 7.45 -6.79
C PRO A 103 -3.66 8.04 -7.10
N ASP A 104 -3.58 9.33 -7.40
CA ASP A 104 -2.30 9.98 -7.69
C ASP A 104 -1.34 9.94 -6.51
N GLU A 105 -1.85 10.06 -5.30
CA GLU A 105 -1.05 10.00 -4.08
C GLU A 105 -0.49 8.59 -3.80
N TRP A 106 -1.02 7.58 -4.48
CA TRP A 106 -0.64 6.17 -4.32
C TRP A 106 0.40 5.70 -5.34
N LEU A 107 0.65 6.46 -6.39
CA LEU A 107 1.45 5.98 -7.52
C LEU A 107 2.91 5.75 -7.18
N ASP A 108 3.52 6.59 -6.37
CA ASP A 108 4.91 6.39 -5.96
C ASP A 108 5.07 5.07 -5.20
N GLY A 109 4.12 4.76 -4.32
CA GLY A 109 4.12 3.48 -3.60
C GLY A 109 3.91 2.29 -4.53
N LEU A 110 2.98 2.40 -5.49
CA LEU A 110 2.77 1.34 -6.47
C LEU A 110 4.02 1.09 -7.30
N LEU A 111 4.68 2.14 -7.77
CA LEU A 111 5.91 2.00 -8.55
C LEU A 111 7.03 1.38 -7.72
N LEU A 112 7.15 1.76 -6.45
CA LEU A 112 8.09 1.14 -5.54
C LEU A 112 7.79 -0.36 -5.36
N ALA A 113 6.53 -0.72 -5.17
CA ALA A 113 6.11 -2.11 -5.02
C ALA A 113 6.46 -2.94 -6.26
N ARG A 114 6.16 -2.43 -7.44
CA ARG A 114 6.50 -3.10 -8.70
C ARG A 114 8.01 -3.30 -8.84
N LYS A 115 8.76 -2.24 -8.56
CA LYS A 115 10.22 -2.27 -8.70
C LYS A 115 10.86 -3.25 -7.71
N ALA A 116 10.39 -3.26 -6.47
CA ALA A 116 10.93 -4.13 -5.44
C ALA A 116 10.61 -5.60 -5.67
N THR A 117 9.40 -5.90 -6.17
CA THR A 117 8.92 -7.28 -6.33
C THR A 117 9.12 -7.85 -7.73
N GLY A 118 9.31 -7.01 -8.73
CA GLY A 118 9.34 -7.42 -10.13
C GLY A 118 7.96 -7.75 -10.71
N ILE A 119 6.88 -7.47 -9.98
CA ILE A 119 5.51 -7.75 -10.43
C ILE A 119 5.00 -6.52 -11.20
N GLU A 120 5.18 -6.53 -12.52
CA GLU A 120 4.91 -5.37 -13.37
C GLU A 120 3.43 -5.06 -13.54
N ASN A 121 2.57 -6.06 -13.40
CA ASN A 121 1.12 -5.89 -13.58
C ASN A 121 0.37 -5.61 -12.28
N MET A 122 1.06 -5.35 -11.18
CA MET A 122 0.43 -4.96 -9.93
C MET A 122 -0.33 -3.65 -10.12
N THR A 123 -1.54 -3.59 -9.57
CA THR A 123 -2.41 -2.40 -9.69
C THR A 123 -2.64 -1.76 -8.33
N LEU A 124 -3.18 -0.55 -8.36
CA LEU A 124 -3.72 0.08 -7.16
C LEU A 124 -4.87 -0.76 -6.59
N PRO A 125 -5.08 -0.73 -5.26
CA PRO A 125 -6.23 -1.44 -4.67
C PRO A 125 -7.56 -0.98 -5.26
N GLN A 126 -8.50 -1.91 -5.33
CA GLN A 126 -9.83 -1.68 -5.93
C GLN A 126 -10.55 -0.47 -5.36
N LYS A 127 -10.54 -0.32 -4.04
CA LYS A 127 -11.25 0.79 -3.38
C LYS A 127 -10.55 2.12 -3.56
N VAL A 128 -9.25 2.13 -3.81
CA VAL A 128 -8.51 3.36 -4.16
C VAL A 128 -8.86 3.78 -5.59
N LEU A 129 -9.07 2.81 -6.47
CA LEU A 129 -9.50 3.03 -7.85
C LEU A 129 -11.01 2.91 -8.04
N SER A 130 -11.82 2.97 -6.96
CA SER A 130 -13.26 2.83 -7.10
C SER A 130 -13.80 3.85 -8.11
N LEU A 131 -14.79 3.41 -8.89
CA LEU A 131 -15.31 4.19 -10.00
C LEU A 131 -15.79 5.58 -9.54
N ASP A 132 -16.47 5.64 -8.40
CA ASP A 132 -17.00 6.89 -7.87
C ASP A 132 -15.89 7.85 -7.42
N MET A 133 -14.94 7.37 -6.62
CA MET A 133 -13.79 8.18 -6.19
C MET A 133 -12.93 8.60 -7.37
N PHE A 134 -12.71 7.68 -8.31
CA PHE A 134 -11.97 7.97 -9.53
C PHE A 134 -12.67 9.04 -10.36
N TYR A 135 -13.98 8.91 -10.55
CA TYR A 135 -14.73 9.84 -11.38
C TYR A 135 -14.73 11.25 -10.81
N ASP A 136 -15.00 11.39 -9.52
CA ASP A 136 -15.00 12.70 -8.85
C ASP A 136 -13.62 13.35 -8.90
N TRP A 137 -12.58 12.58 -8.59
CA TRP A 137 -11.21 13.07 -8.63
C TRP A 137 -10.81 13.44 -10.06
N PHE A 138 -11.14 12.57 -11.04
CA PHE A 138 -10.83 12.77 -12.44
C PHE A 138 -11.50 14.04 -12.99
N GLN A 139 -12.74 14.31 -12.62
CA GLN A 139 -13.43 15.52 -13.01
C GLN A 139 -12.68 16.78 -12.54
N ALA A 140 -12.07 16.72 -11.38
CA ALA A 140 -11.31 17.82 -10.81
C ALA A 140 -9.94 18.01 -11.45
N GLN A 141 -9.30 16.91 -11.92
CA GLN A 141 -7.89 16.89 -12.35
C GLN A 141 -7.69 16.51 -13.81
N TYR A 142 -8.76 16.28 -14.53
CA TYR A 142 -8.77 15.43 -15.70
C TYR A 142 -7.83 15.81 -16.85
N LYS A 143 -7.37 17.01 -16.98
CA LYS A 143 -6.56 17.40 -18.15
C LYS A 143 -5.05 17.19 -17.99
N GLU A 144 -4.57 16.85 -16.81
CA GLU A 144 -3.13 16.89 -16.53
C GLU A 144 -2.54 15.54 -16.10
N ASP A 145 -3.34 14.46 -16.05
CA ASP A 145 -2.89 13.30 -15.32
C ASP A 145 -2.58 12.06 -16.16
N ARG A 146 -1.39 12.08 -16.75
CA ARG A 146 -0.84 10.90 -17.42
C ARG A 146 -0.53 9.74 -16.46
N ILE A 147 -0.39 10.05 -15.19
CA ILE A 147 -0.07 9.06 -14.16
C ILE A 147 -1.28 8.18 -13.92
N LEU A 148 -2.45 8.79 -13.87
CA LEU A 148 -3.70 8.05 -13.70
C LEU A 148 -4.00 7.18 -14.91
N GLU A 149 -3.73 7.67 -16.11
CA GLU A 149 -3.85 6.86 -17.34
C GLU A 149 -2.99 5.61 -17.27
N LYS A 150 -1.77 5.72 -16.74
CA LYS A 150 -0.88 4.57 -16.55
C LYS A 150 -1.44 3.58 -15.55
N ALA A 151 -2.02 4.05 -14.45
CA ALA A 151 -2.63 3.17 -13.46
C ALA A 151 -3.82 2.41 -14.04
N LEU A 152 -4.63 3.07 -14.84
CA LEU A 152 -5.77 2.46 -15.54
C LEU A 152 -5.31 1.47 -16.60
N ALA A 153 -4.31 1.82 -17.38
CA ALA A 153 -3.77 0.93 -18.41
C ALA A 153 -3.23 -0.36 -17.81
N VAL A 154 -2.52 -0.27 -16.68
CA VAL A 154 -2.01 -1.45 -15.97
C VAL A 154 -3.15 -2.32 -15.46
N ARG A 155 -4.23 -1.71 -14.93
CA ARG A 155 -5.41 -2.44 -14.47
C ARG A 155 -6.09 -3.17 -15.63
N SER A 156 -6.20 -2.52 -16.77
CA SER A 156 -6.80 -3.14 -17.98
C SER A 156 -6.00 -4.34 -18.45
N VAL A 157 -4.68 -4.27 -18.41
CA VAL A 157 -3.79 -5.37 -18.80
C VAL A 157 -3.86 -6.54 -17.81
N SER A 158 -4.09 -6.26 -16.53
CA SER A 158 -4.15 -7.30 -15.49
C SER A 158 -5.49 -8.05 -15.45
N LEU A 159 -6.50 -7.58 -16.16
CA LEU A 159 -7.77 -8.25 -16.30
C LEU A 159 -7.73 -9.23 -17.48
#